data_735c0028e19b28051693c767b21fe849
#
_entry.id   735c0028e19b28051693c767b21fe849
#
_cell.length_a   1.000
_cell.length_b   1.000
_cell.length_c   1.000
_cell.angle_alpha   90.00
_cell.angle_beta   90.00
_cell.angle_gamma   90.00
#
_symmetry.space_group_name_H-M   'P 1'
#
loop_
_entity.id
_entity.type
_entity.pdbx_description
1 polymer ?
#
loop_
_entity_poly.entity_id
_entity_poly.type
_entity_poly.pdbx_seq_one_letter_code
_entity_poly.pdbx_strand_id
1 'polypeptide(L)'
;KLREIRELLPKYIKVYSPSALKLKSPIENGKTFEDNSIIKSKYFSKKIKLPCLADDSGLEIDILGKAPGIYSARWGGKSSDFNKAIKRVYKELNKKDKNWRNKKVKARIVCALSICYLDKIIASVKGKVEGNISPQPKGKNGFGYDPIFIPIGKKSTFGEISPNTKYKIDHRFKAFKKIKKFL
;
A
#
# COMPACT_ATOMS: atom_id res chain seq x y z
N LYS A 1 -1.58 -6.39 -5.72
CA LYS A 1 -2.70 -5.52 -5.28
C LYS A 1 -4.04 -6.02 -5.83
N LEU A 2 -4.23 -6.15 -7.15
CA LEU A 2 -5.50 -6.57 -7.75
C LEU A 2 -5.98 -7.95 -7.24
N ARG A 3 -5.06 -8.92 -7.08
CA ARG A 3 -5.38 -10.23 -6.53
C ARG A 3 -5.93 -10.11 -5.10
N GLU A 4 -5.29 -9.32 -4.24
CA GLU A 4 -5.77 -9.09 -2.86
C GLU A 4 -7.16 -8.46 -2.83
N ILE A 5 -7.44 -7.47 -3.69
CA ILE A 5 -8.77 -6.86 -3.78
C ILE A 5 -9.81 -7.87 -4.27
N ARG A 6 -9.48 -8.69 -5.28
CA ARG A 6 -10.41 -9.73 -5.79
C ARG A 6 -10.81 -10.76 -4.73
N GLU A 7 -9.85 -11.16 -3.88
CA GLU A 7 -10.10 -12.09 -2.76
C GLU A 7 -11.03 -11.50 -1.69
N LEU A 8 -11.06 -10.17 -1.59
CA LEU A 8 -11.89 -9.46 -0.61
C LEU A 8 -13.30 -9.14 -1.12
N LEU A 9 -13.47 -9.02 -2.44
CA LEU A 9 -14.73 -8.66 -3.06
C LEU A 9 -15.69 -9.86 -3.16
N PRO A 10 -17.00 -9.63 -3.06
CA PRO A 10 -18.01 -10.66 -3.37
C PRO A 10 -17.82 -11.22 -4.79
N LYS A 11 -17.99 -12.53 -4.95
CA LYS A 11 -17.75 -13.22 -6.24
C LYS A 11 -18.63 -12.74 -7.40
N TYR A 12 -19.79 -12.17 -7.12
CA TYR A 12 -20.68 -11.62 -8.14
C TYR A 12 -20.20 -10.28 -8.72
N ILE A 13 -19.24 -9.61 -8.07
CA ILE A 13 -18.69 -8.36 -8.58
C ILE A 13 -17.62 -8.66 -9.63
N LYS A 14 -17.89 -8.29 -10.89
CA LYS A 14 -16.90 -8.36 -11.97
C LYS A 14 -15.88 -7.22 -11.81
N VAL A 15 -14.59 -7.56 -11.75
CA VAL A 15 -13.50 -6.60 -11.53
C VAL A 15 -12.61 -6.50 -12.76
N TYR A 16 -12.46 -5.30 -13.29
CA TYR A 16 -11.57 -5.00 -14.40
C TYR A 16 -10.37 -4.17 -13.91
N SER A 17 -9.17 -4.50 -14.37
CA SER A 17 -8.00 -3.66 -14.09
C SER A 17 -7.85 -2.58 -15.15
N PRO A 18 -7.20 -1.44 -14.82
CA PRO A 18 -6.89 -0.42 -15.82
C PRO A 18 -6.08 -0.97 -17.01
N SER A 19 -5.16 -1.92 -16.76
CA SER A 19 -4.38 -2.57 -17.81
C SER A 19 -5.23 -3.43 -18.75
N ALA A 20 -6.23 -4.16 -18.22
CA ALA A 20 -7.17 -4.93 -19.04
C ALA A 20 -8.02 -4.02 -19.95
N LEU A 21 -8.24 -2.78 -19.53
CA LEU A 21 -8.97 -1.75 -20.30
C LEU A 21 -8.03 -0.84 -21.09
N LYS A 22 -6.72 -1.15 -21.17
CA LYS A 22 -5.69 -0.36 -21.85
C LYS A 22 -5.64 1.12 -21.41
N LEU A 23 -5.98 1.39 -20.15
CA LEU A 23 -6.01 2.74 -19.58
C LEU A 23 -4.66 3.07 -18.95
N LYS A 24 -4.15 4.26 -19.23
CA LYS A 24 -2.98 4.82 -18.55
C LYS A 24 -3.38 5.36 -17.17
N SER A 25 -2.48 5.21 -16.19
CA SER A 25 -2.68 5.80 -14.86
C SER A 25 -2.55 7.32 -14.89
N PRO A 26 -3.33 8.06 -14.08
CA PRO A 26 -3.15 9.49 -13.91
C PRO A 26 -1.85 9.82 -13.17
N ILE A 27 -1.45 11.09 -13.22
CA ILE A 27 -0.38 11.61 -12.37
C ILE A 27 -0.88 11.67 -10.93
N GLU A 28 -0.14 11.06 -10.01
CA GLU A 28 -0.40 11.08 -8.58
C GLU A 28 0.34 12.26 -7.93
N ASN A 29 -0.33 13.41 -7.86
CA ASN A 29 0.20 14.66 -7.28
C ASN A 29 -0.47 15.06 -5.95
N GLY A 30 -1.24 14.16 -5.36
CA GLY A 30 -1.84 14.36 -4.04
C GLY A 30 -0.80 14.43 -2.92
N LYS A 31 -1.16 15.07 -1.83
CA LYS A 31 -0.30 15.21 -0.63
C LYS A 31 -0.44 14.07 0.35
N THR A 32 -1.49 13.27 0.22
CA THR A 32 -1.81 12.12 1.08
C THR A 32 -2.11 10.88 0.25
N PHE A 33 -2.12 9.71 0.90
CA PHE A 33 -2.59 8.47 0.26
C PHE A 33 -4.06 8.57 -0.15
N GLU A 34 -4.88 9.24 0.66
CA GLU A 34 -6.27 9.49 0.38
C GLU A 34 -6.45 10.32 -0.89
N ASP A 35 -5.71 11.43 -1.03
CA ASP A 35 -5.77 12.28 -2.23
C ASP A 35 -5.41 11.48 -3.49
N ASN A 36 -4.32 10.71 -3.45
CA ASN A 36 -3.89 9.91 -4.59
C ASN A 36 -4.88 8.81 -4.94
N SER A 37 -5.52 8.17 -3.95
CA SER A 37 -6.56 7.17 -4.21
C SER A 37 -7.78 7.82 -4.87
N ILE A 38 -8.20 9.00 -4.41
CA ILE A 38 -9.32 9.76 -4.99
C ILE A 38 -8.99 10.23 -6.41
N ILE A 39 -7.79 10.76 -6.67
CA ILE A 39 -7.36 11.15 -8.01
C ILE A 39 -7.49 9.96 -8.98
N LYS A 40 -6.99 8.78 -8.57
CA LYS A 40 -7.09 7.56 -9.38
C LYS A 40 -8.53 7.11 -9.63
N SER A 41 -9.34 7.02 -8.57
CA SER A 41 -10.72 6.54 -8.70
C SER A 41 -11.59 7.48 -9.54
N LYS A 42 -11.48 8.79 -9.35
CA LYS A 42 -12.16 9.79 -10.19
C LYS A 42 -11.73 9.71 -11.65
N TYR A 43 -10.41 9.68 -11.90
CA TYR A 43 -9.87 9.62 -13.26
C TYR A 43 -10.40 8.42 -14.05
N PHE A 44 -10.32 7.23 -13.47
CA PHE A 44 -10.79 6.02 -14.13
C PHE A 44 -12.30 6.00 -14.28
N SER A 45 -13.05 6.42 -13.26
CA SER A 45 -14.51 6.46 -13.31
C SER A 45 -15.03 7.39 -14.43
N LYS A 46 -14.41 8.56 -14.62
CA LYS A 46 -14.72 9.45 -15.75
C LYS A 46 -14.48 8.79 -17.11
N LYS A 47 -13.38 8.03 -17.22
CA LYS A 47 -13.00 7.38 -18.48
C LYS A 47 -13.93 6.25 -18.89
N ILE A 48 -14.41 5.46 -17.93
CA ILE A 48 -15.21 4.26 -18.22
C ILE A 48 -16.70 4.39 -17.83
N LYS A 49 -17.08 5.50 -17.20
CA LYS A 49 -18.44 5.80 -16.73
C LYS A 49 -19.01 4.69 -15.80
N LEU A 50 -18.13 4.11 -14.97
CA LEU A 50 -18.49 3.09 -13.97
C LEU A 50 -17.93 3.49 -12.60
N PRO A 51 -18.48 2.97 -11.48
CA PRO A 51 -17.86 3.11 -10.17
C PRO A 51 -16.45 2.51 -10.18
N CYS A 52 -15.49 3.24 -9.65
CA CYS A 52 -14.09 2.81 -9.59
C CYS A 52 -13.58 2.80 -8.16
N LEU A 53 -13.06 1.64 -7.74
CA LEU A 53 -12.29 1.48 -6.51
C LEU A 53 -10.80 1.68 -6.84
N ALA A 54 -10.15 2.61 -6.15
CA ALA A 54 -8.71 2.82 -6.26
C ALA A 54 -8.01 2.66 -4.91
N ASP A 55 -6.76 2.19 -4.98
CA ASP A 55 -5.83 1.96 -3.87
C ASP A 55 -4.63 2.89 -4.00
N ASP A 56 -4.28 3.58 -2.93
CA ASP A 56 -2.95 4.14 -2.74
C ASP A 56 -2.36 3.67 -1.42
N SER A 57 -1.11 3.19 -1.43
CA SER A 57 -0.53 2.55 -0.26
C SER A 57 0.98 2.66 -0.23
N GLY A 58 1.51 2.69 0.99
CA GLY A 58 2.94 2.80 1.18
C GLY A 58 3.40 2.57 2.61
N LEU A 59 4.72 2.63 2.78
CA LEU A 59 5.42 2.50 4.04
C LEU A 59 5.71 3.87 4.63
N GLU A 60 5.40 4.07 5.89
CA GLU A 60 5.82 5.23 6.69
C GLU A 60 6.77 4.78 7.78
N ILE A 61 7.91 5.46 7.95
CA ILE A 61 8.93 5.18 8.97
C ILE A 61 9.13 6.42 9.83
N ASP A 62 8.89 6.31 11.14
CA ASP A 62 8.83 7.46 12.03
C ASP A 62 10.14 8.25 12.07
N ILE A 63 11.29 7.59 12.25
CA ILE A 63 12.61 8.24 12.30
C ILE A 63 12.99 8.94 10.99
N LEU A 64 12.34 8.56 9.87
CA LEU A 64 12.53 9.20 8.57
C LEU A 64 11.45 10.27 8.27
N GLY A 65 10.75 10.77 9.29
CA GLY A 65 9.68 11.76 9.09
C GLY A 65 8.53 11.24 8.21
N LYS A 66 8.17 9.96 8.37
CA LYS A 66 7.18 9.22 7.57
C LYS A 66 7.60 8.93 6.12
N ALA A 67 8.84 9.21 5.72
CA ALA A 67 9.33 8.73 4.42
C ALA A 67 9.41 7.19 4.42
N PRO A 68 9.23 6.54 3.25
CA PRO A 68 8.94 7.06 1.92
C PRO A 68 7.50 7.59 1.72
N GLY A 69 6.53 7.22 2.55
CA GLY A 69 5.15 7.70 2.47
C GLY A 69 4.53 7.50 1.08
N ILE A 70 3.88 8.52 0.54
CA ILE A 70 3.28 8.50 -0.81
C ILE A 70 4.29 8.25 -1.94
N TYR A 71 5.59 8.36 -1.66
CA TYR A 71 6.66 8.08 -2.62
C TYR A 71 7.18 6.64 -2.57
N SER A 72 6.48 5.74 -1.87
CA SER A 72 6.91 4.36 -1.62
C SER A 72 7.34 3.62 -2.89
N ALA A 73 6.55 3.64 -3.94
CA ALA A 73 6.92 3.03 -5.23
C ALA A 73 8.04 3.80 -5.95
N ARG A 74 8.03 5.14 -5.84
CA ARG A 74 9.01 6.01 -6.50
C ARG A 74 10.42 5.87 -5.95
N TRP A 75 10.59 5.39 -4.71
CA TRP A 75 11.90 5.06 -4.15
C TRP A 75 12.60 3.90 -4.87
N GLY A 76 11.84 3.09 -5.62
CA GLY A 76 12.35 2.06 -6.52
C GLY A 76 12.72 2.55 -7.93
N GLY A 77 12.64 3.86 -8.18
CA GLY A 77 12.90 4.45 -9.50
C GLY A 77 11.75 4.25 -10.50
N LYS A 78 12.02 4.52 -11.78
CA LYS A 78 11.01 4.46 -12.86
C LYS A 78 10.31 3.10 -12.98
N SER A 79 11.03 2.01 -12.71
CA SER A 79 10.50 0.64 -12.75
C SER A 79 9.79 0.21 -11.46
N SER A 80 9.73 1.05 -10.43
CA SER A 80 9.21 0.71 -9.09
C SER A 80 9.84 -0.57 -8.53
N ASP A 81 11.16 -0.72 -8.69
CA ASP A 81 11.93 -1.86 -8.18
C ASP A 81 12.03 -1.79 -6.66
N PHE A 82 11.30 -2.64 -5.98
CA PHE A 82 11.25 -2.65 -4.52
C PHE A 82 12.56 -3.14 -3.86
N ASN A 83 13.44 -3.88 -4.56
CA ASN A 83 14.76 -4.18 -4.03
C ASN A 83 15.61 -2.91 -3.91
N LYS A 84 15.53 -2.02 -4.91
CA LYS A 84 16.16 -0.70 -4.85
C LYS A 84 15.54 0.17 -3.76
N ALA A 85 14.21 0.15 -3.63
CA ALA A 85 13.49 0.90 -2.60
C ALA A 85 13.89 0.46 -1.18
N ILE A 86 13.99 -0.85 -0.92
CA ILE A 86 14.44 -1.42 0.35
C ILE A 86 15.89 -1.01 0.66
N LYS A 87 16.80 -1.12 -0.33
CA LYS A 87 18.18 -0.66 -0.17
C LYS A 87 18.24 0.82 0.19
N ARG A 88 17.38 1.65 -0.42
CA ARG A 88 17.27 3.07 -0.09
C ARG A 88 16.76 3.29 1.33
N VAL A 89 15.75 2.56 1.80
CA VAL A 89 15.29 2.61 3.19
C VAL A 89 16.46 2.40 4.15
N TYR A 90 17.23 1.33 3.97
CA TYR A 90 18.37 1.04 4.84
C TYR A 90 19.47 2.09 4.77
N LYS A 91 19.72 2.65 3.59
CA LYS A 91 20.66 3.76 3.42
C LYS A 91 20.22 4.99 4.22
N GLU A 92 18.93 5.37 4.11
CA GLU A 92 18.41 6.54 4.85
C GLU A 92 18.37 6.30 6.38
N LEU A 93 18.05 5.07 6.81
CA LEU A 93 18.13 4.69 8.22
C LEU A 93 19.56 4.78 8.76
N ASN A 94 20.56 4.30 8.02
CA ASN A 94 21.97 4.39 8.40
C ASN A 94 22.47 5.84 8.51
N LYS A 95 21.92 6.76 7.71
CA LYS A 95 22.24 8.20 7.81
C LYS A 95 21.67 8.82 9.07
N LYS A 96 20.48 8.36 9.51
CA LYS A 96 19.82 8.88 10.72
C LYS A 96 20.41 8.31 11.99
N ASP A 97 20.73 7.01 12.01
CA ASP A 97 21.28 6.32 13.18
C ASP A 97 22.07 5.09 12.70
N LYS A 98 23.39 5.11 12.85
CA LYS A 98 24.25 3.97 12.47
C LYS A 98 23.91 2.67 13.22
N ASN A 99 23.34 2.79 14.42
CA ASN A 99 22.97 1.67 15.28
C ASN A 99 21.49 1.25 15.16
N TRP A 100 20.77 1.75 14.16
CA TRP A 100 19.33 1.48 14.02
C TRP A 100 18.97 -0.01 14.00
N ARG A 101 19.87 -0.87 13.49
CA ARG A 101 19.64 -2.32 13.41
C ARG A 101 19.48 -3.00 14.77
N ASN A 102 20.02 -2.40 15.83
CA ASN A 102 19.93 -2.87 17.21
C ASN A 102 18.73 -2.25 17.95
N LYS A 103 17.90 -1.45 17.28
CA LYS A 103 16.76 -0.73 17.84
C LYS A 103 15.46 -1.12 17.17
N LYS A 104 14.33 -0.92 17.85
CA LYS A 104 13.00 -1.03 17.26
C LYS A 104 12.70 0.25 16.46
N VAL A 105 12.79 0.18 15.14
CA VAL A 105 12.45 1.30 14.26
C VAL A 105 10.97 1.23 13.93
N LYS A 106 10.17 2.09 14.55
CA LYS A 106 8.72 2.16 14.35
C LYS A 106 8.37 2.55 12.92
N ALA A 107 7.43 1.82 12.35
CA ALA A 107 6.95 2.02 11.01
C ALA A 107 5.48 1.58 10.89
N ARG A 108 4.81 1.97 9.82
CA ARG A 108 3.48 1.46 9.47
C ARG A 108 3.34 1.30 7.96
N ILE A 109 2.53 0.34 7.56
CA ILE A 109 2.06 0.27 6.18
C ILE A 109 0.62 0.81 6.16
N VAL A 110 0.38 1.72 5.23
CA VAL A 110 -0.90 2.43 5.07
C VAL A 110 -1.52 2.05 3.73
N CYS A 111 -2.85 1.93 3.69
CA CYS A 111 -3.63 1.82 2.47
C CYS A 111 -4.81 2.77 2.57
N ALA A 112 -4.96 3.66 1.59
CA ALA A 112 -6.18 4.41 1.34
C ALA A 112 -6.95 3.75 0.20
N LEU A 113 -8.24 3.53 0.41
CA LEU A 113 -9.17 3.07 -0.62
C LEU A 113 -10.23 4.14 -0.85
N SER A 114 -10.52 4.44 -2.11
CA SER A 114 -11.61 5.33 -2.47
C SER A 114 -12.49 4.74 -3.56
N ILE A 115 -13.79 4.96 -3.45
CA ILE A 115 -14.78 4.65 -4.49
C ILE A 115 -15.31 5.97 -5.01
N CYS A 116 -15.22 6.16 -6.33
CA CYS A 116 -15.83 7.30 -7.02
C CYS A 116 -16.70 6.83 -8.18
N TYR A 117 -17.77 7.57 -8.43
CA TYR A 117 -18.55 7.47 -9.66
C TYR A 117 -18.57 8.85 -10.32
N LEU A 118 -18.01 8.92 -11.52
CA LEU A 118 -17.72 10.19 -12.20
C LEU A 118 -16.92 11.14 -11.27
N ASP A 119 -17.46 12.30 -10.92
CA ASP A 119 -16.83 13.28 -10.03
C ASP A 119 -17.19 13.08 -8.54
N LYS A 120 -18.23 12.29 -8.26
CA LYS A 120 -18.71 12.07 -6.90
C LYS A 120 -17.85 11.05 -6.16
N ILE A 121 -17.34 11.45 -5.00
CA ILE A 121 -16.72 10.56 -4.03
C ILE A 121 -17.84 9.84 -3.28
N ILE A 122 -17.92 8.50 -3.45
CA ILE A 122 -18.89 7.67 -2.72
C ILE A 122 -18.35 7.35 -1.34
N ALA A 123 -17.07 6.97 -1.27
CA ALA A 123 -16.38 6.67 -0.02
C ALA A 123 -14.87 6.87 -0.16
N SER A 124 -14.23 7.27 0.94
CA SER A 124 -12.77 7.26 1.09
C SER A 124 -12.44 6.82 2.51
N VAL A 125 -11.56 5.83 2.63
CA VAL A 125 -11.20 5.22 3.92
C VAL A 125 -9.72 4.89 3.98
N LYS A 126 -9.19 4.78 5.20
CA LYS A 126 -7.82 4.39 5.45
C LYS A 126 -7.74 3.19 6.40
N GLY A 127 -6.87 2.25 6.07
CA GLY A 127 -6.40 1.16 6.92
C GLY A 127 -4.90 1.24 7.14
N LYS A 128 -4.45 0.90 8.34
CA LYS A 128 -3.02 0.87 8.67
C LYS A 128 -2.66 -0.32 9.53
N VAL A 129 -1.43 -0.77 9.42
CA VAL A 129 -0.81 -1.75 10.30
C VAL A 129 0.46 -1.14 10.87
N GLU A 130 0.52 -1.04 12.19
CA GLU A 130 1.73 -0.62 12.91
C GLU A 130 2.71 -1.79 12.98
N GLY A 131 4.01 -1.47 12.98
CA GLY A 131 5.07 -2.46 13.01
C GLY A 131 6.43 -1.83 13.19
N ASN A 132 7.44 -2.62 12.87
CA ASN A 132 8.85 -2.21 12.93
C ASN A 132 9.58 -2.64 11.65
N ILE A 133 10.69 -1.96 11.36
CA ILE A 133 11.57 -2.35 10.26
C ILE A 133 12.48 -3.48 10.71
N SER A 134 12.53 -4.55 9.91
CA SER A 134 13.49 -5.64 10.06
C SER A 134 14.91 -5.17 9.71
N PRO A 135 15.95 -5.55 10.48
CA PRO A 135 17.32 -5.17 10.19
C PRO A 135 17.86 -5.75 8.87
N GLN A 136 17.21 -6.78 8.34
CA GLN A 136 17.50 -7.39 7.04
C GLN A 136 16.21 -7.89 6.37
N PRO A 137 16.16 -7.99 5.02
CA PRO A 137 15.01 -8.56 4.34
C PRO A 137 14.85 -10.04 4.66
N LYS A 138 13.61 -10.49 4.91
CA LYS A 138 13.26 -11.88 5.21
C LYS A 138 12.00 -12.29 4.47
N GLY A 139 11.98 -13.54 3.99
CA GLY A 139 10.85 -14.10 3.27
C GLY A 139 10.77 -13.65 1.81
N LYS A 140 9.92 -14.36 1.04
CA LYS A 140 9.71 -14.14 -0.40
C LYS A 140 8.23 -13.91 -0.73
N ASN A 141 7.35 -13.97 0.28
CA ASN A 141 5.93 -13.76 0.09
C ASN A 141 5.59 -12.27 -0.05
N GLY A 142 4.42 -12.00 -0.63
CA GLY A 142 3.90 -10.65 -0.77
C GLY A 142 4.62 -9.82 -1.83
N PHE A 143 4.68 -8.52 -1.62
CA PHE A 143 5.32 -7.56 -2.51
C PHE A 143 5.72 -6.28 -1.77
N GLY A 144 6.48 -5.42 -2.45
CA GLY A 144 6.81 -4.12 -1.89
C GLY A 144 7.78 -4.20 -0.73
N TYR A 145 7.39 -3.64 0.39
CA TYR A 145 8.18 -3.61 1.61
C TYR A 145 7.90 -4.79 2.56
N ASP A 146 7.10 -5.77 2.14
CA ASP A 146 6.76 -6.94 2.96
C ASP A 146 8.00 -7.66 3.55
N PRO A 147 9.12 -7.81 2.82
CA PRO A 147 10.31 -8.47 3.37
C PRO A 147 10.98 -7.73 4.54
N ILE A 148 10.69 -6.45 4.74
CA ILE A 148 11.32 -5.64 5.79
C ILE A 148 10.34 -5.14 6.85
N PHE A 149 9.06 -5.50 6.78
CA PHE A 149 8.05 -5.02 7.71
C PHE A 149 7.58 -6.12 8.66
N ILE A 150 7.81 -5.94 9.96
CA ILE A 150 7.37 -6.84 11.04
C ILE A 150 6.15 -6.19 11.71
N PRO A 151 4.92 -6.73 11.55
CA PRO A 151 3.74 -6.16 12.20
C PRO A 151 3.80 -6.34 13.72
N ILE A 152 3.21 -5.40 14.47
CA ILE A 152 3.13 -5.51 15.93
C ILE A 152 2.48 -6.84 16.33
N GLY A 153 3.03 -7.48 17.37
CA GLY A 153 2.58 -8.78 17.85
C GLY A 153 3.08 -9.98 17.02
N LYS A 154 3.94 -9.75 16.02
CA LYS A 154 4.59 -10.81 15.25
C LYS A 154 6.11 -10.74 15.39
N LYS A 155 6.77 -11.90 15.17
CA LYS A 155 8.24 -12.01 15.10
C LYS A 155 8.73 -12.10 13.65
N SER A 156 7.82 -12.41 12.72
CA SER A 156 8.09 -12.58 11.29
C SER A 156 7.69 -11.37 10.48
N THR A 157 8.40 -11.11 9.41
CA THR A 157 8.03 -10.09 8.42
C THR A 157 6.78 -10.51 7.63
N PHE A 158 6.13 -9.56 6.95
CA PHE A 158 5.07 -9.91 5.99
C PHE A 158 5.61 -10.78 4.84
N GLY A 159 6.90 -10.69 4.52
CA GLY A 159 7.55 -11.56 3.54
C GLY A 159 7.69 -13.02 3.98
N GLU A 160 7.69 -13.30 5.29
CA GLU A 160 7.72 -14.64 5.86
C GLU A 160 6.32 -15.20 6.13
N ILE A 161 5.34 -14.32 6.38
CA ILE A 161 3.95 -14.72 6.68
C ILE A 161 3.28 -15.22 5.38
N SER A 162 2.49 -16.31 5.49
CA SER A 162 1.74 -16.81 4.34
C SER A 162 0.74 -15.77 3.81
N PRO A 163 0.48 -15.72 2.49
CA PRO A 163 -0.47 -14.78 1.90
C PRO A 163 -1.85 -14.83 2.55
N ASN A 164 -2.38 -16.01 2.82
CA ASN A 164 -3.70 -16.20 3.44
C ASN A 164 -3.78 -15.61 4.84
N THR A 165 -2.71 -15.70 5.63
CA THR A 165 -2.64 -15.09 6.96
C THR A 165 -2.49 -13.57 6.85
N LYS A 166 -1.60 -13.09 5.95
CA LYS A 166 -1.38 -11.67 5.72
C LYS A 166 -2.68 -10.96 5.31
N TYR A 167 -3.45 -11.52 4.37
CA TYR A 167 -4.69 -10.92 3.87
C TYR A 167 -5.77 -10.70 4.93
N LYS A 168 -5.65 -11.33 6.10
CA LYS A 168 -6.58 -11.16 7.24
C LYS A 168 -6.15 -10.10 8.24
N ILE A 169 -4.92 -9.62 8.16
CA ILE A 169 -4.34 -8.69 9.15
C ILE A 169 -3.74 -7.43 8.56
N ASP A 170 -3.57 -7.36 7.24
CA ASP A 170 -2.85 -6.28 6.58
C ASP A 170 -3.65 -4.97 6.50
N HIS A 171 -2.97 -3.93 6.05
CA HIS A 171 -3.49 -2.57 5.89
C HIS A 171 -4.65 -2.50 4.89
N ARG A 172 -4.60 -3.30 3.80
CA ARG A 172 -5.64 -3.33 2.76
C ARG A 172 -6.91 -4.02 3.28
N PHE A 173 -6.78 -5.12 3.99
CA PHE A 173 -7.91 -5.76 4.65
C PHE A 173 -8.60 -4.82 5.65
N LYS A 174 -7.80 -4.09 6.47
CA LYS A 174 -8.35 -3.11 7.41
C LYS A 174 -9.08 -1.95 6.71
N ALA A 175 -8.56 -1.46 5.59
CA ALA A 175 -9.24 -0.47 4.77
C ALA A 175 -10.50 -1.05 4.14
N PHE A 176 -10.41 -2.27 3.59
CA PHE A 176 -11.55 -2.95 2.94
C PHE A 176 -12.72 -3.17 3.90
N LYS A 177 -12.48 -3.60 5.12
CA LYS A 177 -13.55 -3.75 6.14
C LYS A 177 -14.35 -2.48 6.35
N LYS A 178 -13.75 -1.30 6.17
CA LYS A 178 -14.42 -0.01 6.30
C LYS A 178 -15.22 0.38 5.05
N ILE A 179 -14.70 0.04 3.86
CA ILE A 179 -15.30 0.48 2.59
C ILE A 179 -16.34 -0.50 2.05
N LYS A 180 -16.33 -1.77 2.45
CA LYS A 180 -17.20 -2.82 1.89
C LYS A 180 -18.70 -2.53 1.94
N LYS A 181 -19.15 -1.70 2.88
CA LYS A 181 -20.56 -1.31 3.00
C LYS A 181 -21.02 -0.35 1.90
N PHE A 182 -20.12 0.12 1.06
CA PHE A 182 -20.40 1.00 -0.08
C PHE A 182 -20.25 0.28 -1.44
N LEU A 183 -20.02 -1.04 -1.42
CA LEU A 183 -19.97 -1.93 -2.57
C LEU A 183 -21.29 -2.70 -2.73
#